data_5fa75146913a7be0d58681f6e86115dd
#
_entry.id   5fa75146913a7be0d58681f6e86115dd
#
_cell.length_a   1.000
_cell.length_b   1.000
_cell.length_c   1.000
_cell.angle_alpha   90.00
_cell.angle_beta   90.00
_cell.angle_gamma   90.00
#
_symmetry.space_group_name_H-M   'P 1'
#
loop_
_entity.id
_entity.type
_entity.pdbx_description
1 polymer ?
#
loop_
_entity_poly.entity_id
_entity_poly.type
_entity_poly.pdbx_seq_one_letter_code
_entity_poly.pdbx_strand_id
1 'polypeptide(L)'
;REHQMQFPNRVDIYGRQVIMNELDEEIGEVDNLLILATDISVMNVKELVESFDGVCYPAHINRDSMSIISSLGDIPPECDFKTAEVSSSGNVEQLKISYPILNDMLIVRDSDAHYLENMKDAENFFELETLSIDSVLQKLKNT
;
A
#
# COMPACT_ATOMS: atom_id res chain seq x y z
N ARG A 1 1.80 2.77 17.25
CA ARG A 1 0.81 2.24 18.21
C ARG A 1 -0.30 3.24 18.54
N GLU A 2 -0.03 4.55 18.42
CA GLU A 2 -0.97 5.61 18.79
C GLU A 2 -2.28 5.57 17.97
N HIS A 3 -2.17 5.27 16.67
CA HIS A 3 -3.29 5.22 15.73
C HIS A 3 -3.85 3.81 15.50
N GLN A 4 -3.44 2.85 16.31
CA GLN A 4 -3.92 1.49 16.21
C GLN A 4 -5.18 1.30 17.05
N MET A 5 -6.25 0.78 16.44
CA MET A 5 -7.45 0.43 17.19
C MET A 5 -7.12 -0.60 18.28
N GLN A 6 -7.57 -0.33 19.50
CA GLN A 6 -7.29 -1.21 20.65
C GLN A 6 -8.31 -2.35 20.69
N PHE A 7 -7.91 -3.51 20.19
CA PHE A 7 -8.71 -4.73 20.19
C PHE A 7 -7.81 -5.93 20.45
N PRO A 8 -8.10 -6.75 21.50
CA PRO A 8 -7.27 -7.91 21.82
C PRO A 8 -7.22 -8.92 20.68
N ASN A 9 -6.03 -9.45 20.41
CA ASN A 9 -5.88 -10.52 19.43
C ASN A 9 -6.60 -11.80 19.91
N ARG A 10 -7.33 -12.43 19.03
CA ARG A 10 -7.92 -13.76 19.21
C ARG A 10 -7.00 -14.79 18.57
N VAL A 11 -6.05 -15.31 19.33
CA VAL A 11 -5.03 -16.28 18.87
C VAL A 11 -5.67 -17.54 18.28
N ASP A 12 -6.83 -17.94 18.81
CA ASP A 12 -7.62 -19.06 18.31
C ASP A 12 -8.23 -18.83 16.92
N ILE A 13 -8.34 -17.59 16.48
CA ILE A 13 -8.89 -17.19 15.16
C ILE A 13 -7.77 -16.70 14.22
N TYR A 14 -6.92 -15.80 14.71
CA TYR A 14 -5.95 -15.05 13.88
C TYR A 14 -4.52 -15.56 14.04
N GLY A 15 -4.27 -16.48 14.97
CA GLY A 15 -2.92 -16.94 15.29
C GLY A 15 -2.14 -15.96 16.17
N ARG A 16 -0.91 -16.34 16.49
CA ARG A 16 0.03 -15.50 17.25
C ARG A 16 0.61 -14.41 16.36
N GLN A 17 0.79 -13.22 16.90
CA GLN A 17 1.43 -12.07 16.22
C GLN A 17 2.83 -11.86 16.80
N VAL A 18 3.76 -12.70 16.35
CA VAL A 18 5.11 -12.81 16.90
C VAL A 18 6.00 -11.69 16.37
N ILE A 19 6.82 -11.11 17.24
CA ILE A 19 7.90 -10.20 16.87
C ILE A 19 9.16 -11.03 16.67
N MET A 20 9.77 -10.95 15.49
CA MET A 20 11.01 -11.65 15.14
C MET A 20 12.17 -10.65 15.06
N ASN A 21 13.37 -11.11 15.35
CA ASN A 21 14.61 -10.38 15.05
C ASN A 21 15.20 -10.82 13.68
N GLU A 22 16.35 -10.26 13.32
CA GLU A 22 17.06 -10.57 12.06
C GLU A 22 17.66 -11.98 12.01
N LEU A 23 17.60 -12.73 13.09
CA LEU A 23 18.06 -14.12 13.19
C LEU A 23 16.89 -15.13 13.22
N ASP A 24 15.68 -14.68 12.91
CA ASP A 24 14.43 -15.46 12.99
C ASP A 24 14.12 -15.98 14.42
N GLU A 25 14.58 -15.29 15.44
CA GLU A 25 14.27 -15.62 16.83
C GLU A 25 13.05 -14.83 17.31
N GLU A 26 12.15 -15.50 18.02
CA GLU A 26 11.00 -14.85 18.66
C GLU A 26 11.48 -13.98 19.83
N ILE A 27 11.28 -12.65 19.74
CA ILE A 27 11.68 -11.68 20.77
C ILE A 27 10.50 -11.05 21.50
N GLY A 28 9.28 -11.36 21.09
CA GLY A 28 8.07 -10.85 21.72
C GLY A 28 6.81 -11.21 20.96
N GLU A 29 5.69 -10.67 21.43
CA GLU A 29 4.37 -10.86 20.81
C GLU A 29 3.56 -9.57 20.91
N VAL A 30 2.68 -9.33 19.94
CA VAL A 30 1.76 -8.19 19.94
C VAL A 30 0.38 -8.68 20.36
N ASP A 31 -0.11 -8.23 21.49
CA ASP A 31 -1.41 -8.61 22.04
C ASP A 31 -2.58 -7.93 21.34
N ASN A 32 -2.34 -6.79 20.69
CA ASN A 32 -3.36 -6.03 20.00
C ASN A 32 -3.51 -6.51 18.55
N LEU A 33 -4.73 -6.74 18.08
CA LEU A 33 -5.01 -7.28 16.74
C LEU A 33 -4.54 -6.31 15.65
N LEU A 34 -3.61 -6.77 14.80
CA LEU A 34 -2.93 -5.93 13.79
C LEU A 34 -3.69 -5.82 12.46
N ILE A 35 -4.62 -6.73 12.18
CA ILE A 35 -5.37 -6.73 10.90
C ILE A 35 -6.38 -5.59 10.79
N LEU A 36 -6.68 -4.92 11.90
CA LEU A 36 -7.64 -3.82 11.91
C LEU A 36 -7.07 -2.57 11.24
N ALA A 37 -7.95 -1.78 10.65
CA ALA A 37 -7.61 -0.46 10.15
C ALA A 37 -7.09 0.44 11.29
N THR A 38 -6.25 1.41 10.93
CA THR A 38 -5.89 2.50 11.85
C THR A 38 -7.04 3.51 11.95
N ASP A 39 -6.99 4.41 12.93
CA ASP A 39 -7.94 5.53 13.07
C ASP A 39 -7.58 6.74 12.19
N ILE A 40 -6.55 6.58 11.32
CA ILE A 40 -6.13 7.62 10.38
C ILE A 40 -7.09 7.62 9.18
N SER A 41 -7.71 8.76 8.92
CA SER A 41 -8.53 8.92 7.72
C SER A 41 -7.69 8.75 6.46
N VAL A 42 -8.24 8.07 5.44
CA VAL A 42 -7.59 7.95 4.13
C VAL A 42 -7.27 9.31 3.50
N MET A 43 -8.05 10.35 3.82
CA MET A 43 -7.81 11.73 3.36
C MET A 43 -6.55 12.37 3.94
N ASN A 44 -6.08 11.88 5.09
CA ASN A 44 -4.95 12.45 5.82
C ASN A 44 -3.70 11.57 5.76
N VAL A 45 -3.82 10.33 5.27
CA VAL A 45 -2.71 9.37 5.31
C VAL A 45 -1.53 9.83 4.46
N LYS A 46 -1.79 10.44 3.29
CA LYS A 46 -0.74 10.95 2.40
C LYS A 46 0.08 12.03 3.10
N GLU A 47 -0.57 13.07 3.62
CA GLU A 47 0.10 14.17 4.33
C GLU A 47 0.92 13.65 5.52
N LEU A 48 0.35 12.71 6.28
CA LEU A 48 1.06 12.12 7.41
C LEU A 48 2.33 11.37 6.95
N VAL A 49 2.25 10.53 5.92
CA VAL A 49 3.40 9.78 5.40
C VAL A 49 4.46 10.72 4.80
N GLU A 50 4.04 11.75 4.07
CA GLU A 50 4.95 12.74 3.49
C GLU A 50 5.65 13.59 4.55
N SER A 51 5.05 13.81 5.72
CA SER A 51 5.70 14.48 6.86
C SER A 51 6.91 13.71 7.43
N PHE A 52 7.04 12.43 7.06
CA PHE A 52 8.19 11.56 7.36
C PHE A 52 9.04 11.26 6.12
N ASP A 53 8.99 12.13 5.09
CA ASP A 53 9.68 11.97 3.80
C ASP A 53 9.27 10.72 2.99
N GLY A 54 8.22 10.02 3.40
CA GLY A 54 7.69 8.83 2.73
C GLY A 54 6.88 9.16 1.48
N VAL A 55 6.40 8.11 0.82
CA VAL A 55 5.40 8.17 -0.25
C VAL A 55 4.25 7.23 0.07
N CYS A 56 3.03 7.64 -0.28
CA CYS A 56 1.81 6.86 -0.04
C CYS A 56 0.97 6.84 -1.31
N TYR A 57 0.51 5.66 -1.68
CA TYR A 57 -0.43 5.45 -2.77
C TYR A 57 -1.31 4.22 -2.51
N PRO A 58 -2.52 4.16 -3.10
CA PRO A 58 -3.44 3.05 -2.90
C PRO A 58 -2.91 1.78 -3.57
N ALA A 59 -2.93 0.68 -2.82
CA ALA A 59 -2.51 -0.64 -3.26
C ALA A 59 -3.62 -1.32 -4.08
N HIS A 60 -3.21 -2.16 -5.06
CA HIS A 60 -4.02 -3.10 -5.83
C HIS A 60 -5.49 -2.64 -6.06
N ILE A 61 -5.66 -1.43 -6.61
CA ILE A 61 -6.96 -0.73 -6.72
C ILE A 61 -8.04 -1.52 -7.49
N ASN A 62 -7.63 -2.48 -8.32
CA ASN A 62 -8.50 -3.34 -9.12
C ASN A 62 -9.07 -4.56 -8.36
N ARG A 63 -8.72 -4.76 -7.08
CA ARG A 63 -9.24 -5.88 -6.30
C ARG A 63 -10.66 -5.60 -5.82
N ASP A 64 -11.50 -6.64 -5.83
CA ASP A 64 -12.89 -6.58 -5.37
C ASP A 64 -13.00 -6.47 -3.84
N SER A 65 -11.89 -6.65 -3.13
CA SER A 65 -11.79 -6.51 -1.68
C SER A 65 -10.45 -5.91 -1.29
N MET A 66 -10.39 -5.28 -0.12
CA MET A 66 -9.17 -4.70 0.46
C MET A 66 -8.53 -3.62 -0.43
N SER A 67 -9.30 -2.97 -1.30
CA SER A 67 -8.85 -1.85 -2.12
C SER A 67 -9.62 -0.58 -1.80
N ILE A 68 -9.06 0.57 -2.16
CA ILE A 68 -9.74 1.85 -1.98
C ILE A 68 -11.05 1.90 -2.78
N ILE A 69 -11.03 1.39 -4.01
CA ILE A 69 -12.22 1.34 -4.87
C ILE A 69 -13.28 0.42 -4.29
N SER A 70 -12.91 -0.77 -3.81
CA SER A 70 -13.89 -1.69 -3.21
C SER A 70 -14.51 -1.15 -1.91
N SER A 71 -13.79 -0.29 -1.21
CA SER A 71 -14.23 0.27 0.08
C SER A 71 -15.02 1.57 -0.07
N LEU A 72 -14.64 2.43 -1.02
CA LEU A 72 -15.21 3.78 -1.19
C LEU A 72 -15.98 3.96 -2.51
N GLY A 73 -15.87 3.01 -3.44
CA GLY A 73 -16.47 3.09 -4.77
C GLY A 73 -15.65 3.87 -5.79
N ASP A 74 -14.69 4.68 -5.35
CA ASP A 74 -13.81 5.52 -6.18
C ASP A 74 -12.51 5.83 -5.44
N ILE A 75 -11.60 6.55 -6.09
CA ILE A 75 -10.43 7.17 -5.48
C ILE A 75 -10.77 8.66 -5.25
N PRO A 76 -11.01 9.09 -4.00
CA PRO A 76 -11.37 10.48 -3.74
C PRO A 76 -10.27 11.44 -4.21
N PRO A 77 -10.58 12.45 -5.03
CA PRO A 77 -9.58 13.42 -5.51
C PRO A 77 -8.87 14.17 -4.36
N GLU A 78 -9.55 14.31 -3.24
CA GLU A 78 -9.05 14.98 -2.04
C GLU A 78 -7.88 14.22 -1.38
N CYS A 79 -7.72 12.93 -1.65
CA CYS A 79 -6.55 12.16 -1.21
C CYS A 79 -5.27 12.59 -1.92
N ASP A 80 -5.39 13.26 -3.08
CA ASP A 80 -4.29 13.79 -3.90
C ASP A 80 -3.18 12.77 -4.20
N PHE A 81 -3.53 11.49 -4.34
CA PHE A 81 -2.57 10.46 -4.72
C PHE A 81 -2.02 10.73 -6.13
N LYS A 82 -0.70 10.58 -6.29
CA LYS A 82 0.01 10.77 -7.57
C LYS A 82 0.35 9.45 -8.25
N THR A 83 0.28 8.37 -7.52
CA THR A 83 0.57 7.01 -7.96
C THR A 83 -0.55 6.09 -7.52
N ALA A 84 -0.81 5.02 -8.23
CA ALA A 84 -1.70 3.95 -7.83
C ALA A 84 -1.14 2.59 -8.27
N GLU A 85 -1.30 1.57 -7.43
CA GLU A 85 -0.92 0.22 -7.78
C GLU A 85 -2.10 -0.52 -8.43
N VAL A 86 -1.81 -1.19 -9.54
CA VAL A 86 -2.71 -2.15 -10.18
C VAL A 86 -2.07 -3.53 -10.11
N SER A 87 -2.74 -4.51 -9.55
CA SER A 87 -2.20 -5.87 -9.48
C SER A 87 -1.96 -6.43 -10.90
N SER A 88 -1.10 -7.43 -11.00
CA SER A 88 -0.70 -8.03 -12.30
C SER A 88 -1.88 -8.52 -13.16
N SER A 89 -3.02 -8.87 -12.56
CA SER A 89 -4.24 -9.29 -13.26
C SER A 89 -5.12 -8.12 -13.73
N GLY A 90 -4.83 -6.88 -13.31
CA GLY A 90 -5.66 -5.72 -13.61
C GLY A 90 -5.47 -5.18 -15.03
N ASN A 91 -6.57 -4.75 -15.64
CA ASN A 91 -6.57 -4.08 -16.95
C ASN A 91 -6.54 -2.55 -16.73
N VAL A 92 -5.35 -1.95 -16.89
CA VAL A 92 -5.12 -0.51 -16.66
C VAL A 92 -5.99 0.35 -17.57
N GLU A 93 -6.12 0.00 -18.84
CA GLU A 93 -6.91 0.79 -19.82
C GLU A 93 -8.39 0.80 -19.42
N GLN A 94 -8.93 -0.34 -19.02
CA GLN A 94 -10.31 -0.42 -18.57
C GLN A 94 -10.52 0.36 -17.28
N LEU A 95 -9.54 0.32 -16.34
CA LEU A 95 -9.60 1.09 -15.10
C LEU A 95 -9.58 2.60 -15.37
N LYS A 96 -8.74 3.07 -16.28
CA LYS A 96 -8.70 4.49 -16.68
C LYS A 96 -10.00 4.98 -17.33
N ILE A 97 -10.72 4.11 -18.03
CA ILE A 97 -12.06 4.42 -18.56
C ILE A 97 -13.06 4.55 -17.40
N SER A 98 -13.03 3.62 -16.46
CA SER A 98 -13.96 3.60 -15.32
C SER A 98 -13.67 4.69 -14.29
N TYR A 99 -12.38 5.00 -14.09
CA TYR A 99 -11.87 5.95 -13.09
C TYR A 99 -10.92 6.95 -13.76
N PRO A 100 -11.43 8.02 -14.39
CA PRO A 100 -10.63 8.97 -15.18
C PRO A 100 -9.47 9.63 -14.42
N ILE A 101 -9.56 9.75 -13.09
CA ILE A 101 -8.49 10.27 -12.23
C ILE A 101 -7.16 9.51 -12.43
N LEU A 102 -7.20 8.24 -12.81
CA LEU A 102 -6.02 7.42 -13.07
C LEU A 102 -5.20 7.87 -14.30
N ASN A 103 -5.76 8.73 -15.16
CA ASN A 103 -5.00 9.26 -16.29
C ASN A 103 -3.88 10.22 -15.87
N ASP A 104 -4.03 10.85 -14.70
CA ASP A 104 -3.08 11.80 -14.13
C ASP A 104 -2.15 11.14 -13.10
N MET A 105 -2.28 9.83 -12.90
CA MET A 105 -1.49 9.07 -11.93
C MET A 105 -0.43 8.20 -12.61
N LEU A 106 0.71 8.05 -11.95
CA LEU A 106 1.67 6.99 -12.26
C LEU A 106 1.07 5.64 -11.85
N ILE A 107 1.01 4.68 -12.78
CA ILE A 107 0.55 3.33 -12.48
C ILE A 107 1.76 2.42 -12.29
N VAL A 108 1.83 1.77 -11.14
CA VAL A 108 2.81 0.73 -10.83
C VAL A 108 2.12 -0.63 -10.78
N ARG A 109 2.89 -1.68 -11.03
CA ARG A 109 2.41 -3.07 -10.97
C ARG A 109 3.33 -3.86 -10.06
N ASP A 110 2.78 -4.37 -8.98
CA ASP A 110 3.51 -5.16 -8.00
C ASP A 110 2.91 -6.56 -7.89
N SER A 111 3.69 -7.50 -7.37
CA SER A 111 3.26 -8.89 -7.26
C SER A 111 2.30 -9.12 -6.08
N ASP A 112 2.31 -8.23 -5.09
CA ASP A 112 1.62 -8.42 -3.79
C ASP A 112 1.94 -9.81 -3.19
N ALA A 113 3.22 -10.20 -3.29
CA ALA A 113 3.69 -11.52 -2.92
C ALA A 113 3.71 -11.70 -1.41
N HIS A 114 3.04 -12.75 -0.91
CA HIS A 114 3.06 -13.18 0.48
C HIS A 114 3.97 -14.40 0.70
N TYR A 115 4.43 -15.02 -0.39
CA TYR A 115 5.36 -16.16 -0.42
C TYR A 115 6.39 -15.92 -1.52
N LEU A 116 7.59 -16.51 -1.39
CA LEU A 116 8.68 -16.32 -2.34
C LEU A 116 8.32 -16.76 -3.77
N GLU A 117 7.57 -17.85 -3.92
CA GLU A 117 7.10 -18.34 -5.21
C GLU A 117 6.10 -17.40 -5.92
N ASN A 118 5.51 -16.45 -5.19
CA ASN A 118 4.58 -15.47 -5.75
C ASN A 118 5.29 -14.19 -6.22
N MET A 119 6.57 -14.04 -5.88
CA MET A 119 7.37 -12.93 -6.39
C MET A 119 7.57 -13.08 -7.89
N LYS A 120 7.29 -12.03 -8.63
CA LYS A 120 7.43 -11.96 -10.08
C LYS A 120 8.69 -11.22 -10.47
N ASP A 121 9.08 -11.39 -11.74
CA ASP A 121 10.10 -10.54 -12.35
C ASP A 121 9.67 -9.07 -12.32
N ALA A 122 10.65 -8.16 -12.38
CA ALA A 122 10.42 -6.73 -12.37
C ALA A 122 9.54 -6.29 -13.55
N GLU A 123 8.42 -5.65 -13.25
CA GLU A 123 7.49 -5.10 -14.25
C GLU A 123 7.56 -3.57 -14.32
N ASN A 124 8.09 -2.90 -13.28
CA ASN A 124 8.19 -1.45 -13.22
C ASN A 124 9.61 -1.01 -13.57
N PHE A 125 9.70 0.01 -14.42
CA PHE A 125 10.97 0.62 -14.80
C PHE A 125 10.83 2.14 -14.69
N PHE A 126 11.75 2.76 -13.96
CA PHE A 126 11.81 4.21 -13.82
C PHE A 126 13.04 4.76 -14.51
N GLU A 127 12.86 5.76 -15.36
CA GLU A 127 13.96 6.59 -15.81
C GLU A 127 14.26 7.62 -14.73
N LEU A 128 15.48 7.58 -14.19
CA LEU A 128 15.94 8.43 -13.10
C LEU A 128 17.22 9.14 -13.54
N GLU A 129 17.37 10.42 -13.18
CA GLU A 129 18.61 11.15 -13.41
C GLU A 129 19.77 10.61 -12.54
N THR A 130 19.44 10.17 -11.32
CA THR A 130 20.39 9.61 -10.37
C THR A 130 19.79 8.36 -9.74
N LEU A 131 20.56 7.27 -9.65
CA LEU A 131 20.15 6.08 -8.96
C LEU A 131 20.28 6.28 -7.44
N SER A 132 19.22 6.75 -6.81
CA SER A 132 19.11 6.98 -5.38
C SER A 132 17.72 6.69 -4.86
N ILE A 133 17.59 6.46 -3.55
CA ILE A 133 16.28 6.29 -2.89
C ILE A 133 15.44 7.55 -3.10
N ASP A 134 16.02 8.73 -2.95
CA ASP A 134 15.29 10.00 -3.11
C ASP A 134 14.71 10.15 -4.52
N SER A 135 15.47 9.77 -5.57
CA SER A 135 14.97 9.82 -6.95
C SER A 135 13.81 8.89 -7.19
N VAL A 136 13.81 7.69 -6.57
CA VAL A 136 12.68 6.75 -6.63
C VAL A 136 11.47 7.34 -5.91
N LEU A 137 11.65 7.87 -4.70
CA LEU A 137 10.56 8.47 -3.93
C LEU A 137 9.95 9.68 -4.68
N GLN A 138 10.80 10.54 -5.28
CA GLN A 138 10.33 11.66 -6.09
C GLN A 138 9.52 11.18 -7.30
N LYS A 139 9.99 10.14 -7.99
CA LYS A 139 9.26 9.56 -9.11
C LYS A 139 7.88 9.03 -8.71
N LEU A 140 7.80 8.36 -7.56
CA LEU A 140 6.53 7.86 -7.02
C LEU A 140 5.61 8.98 -6.52
N LYS A 141 6.16 10.10 -6.08
CA LYS A 141 5.41 11.34 -5.79
C LYS A 141 4.93 12.05 -7.07
N ASN A 142 5.41 11.61 -8.23
CA ASN A 142 5.13 12.19 -9.54
C ASN A 142 5.42 13.70 -9.60
N THR A 143 6.54 14.08 -9.03
CA THR A 143 7.05 15.47 -8.99
C THR A 143 8.28 15.66 -9.87
#